data_dce15375b95d95f13ecc4763b749a4a0
#
_entry.id   dce15375b95d95f13ecc4763b749a4a0
#
_cell.length_a   1.000
_cell.length_b   1.000
_cell.length_c   1.000
_cell.angle_alpha   90.00
_cell.angle_beta   90.00
_cell.angle_gamma   90.00
#
_symmetry.space_group_name_H-M   'P 1'
#
loop_
_entity.id
_entity.type
_entity.pdbx_description
1 polymer ?
#
loop_
_entity_poly.entity_id
_entity_poly.type
_entity_poly.pdbx_seq_one_letter_code
_entity_poly.pdbx_strand_id
1 'polypeptide(L)'
;MGDRGMTKIYLIRHAEAEGNLYRLAQGHFDGLITERGYLQIGALRRRFADIPVDAVYSSDLFRTRTTARAIYEPKGLPLHTDPALREVGMGVWEGRPWQELGMEDPEQMYCFNRKMEDWHVEGGETIRQVLDRFLPALRKIAEDNDGRTVAVVSHGMVLRIVLGTLQGMTMEQLNATHHGDNTNVSLVEYENGQFRVVFTNDNSHLTAEGLSTFARQTWWKDKHMAETGVYYRPMDDKARAQLTAEGAQVPEGGHLTAVLYEGKAIGGVQTMEDGQIRWYYLLPAWRGKRFGVPPLGQAVRYARKLGLESVWVEDPGQELRPFFTKLGFRESGGRMVKCIVPEEREIP
;
A
#
# COMPACT_ATOMS: atom_id res chain seq x y z
N MET A 1 6.40 -43.44 9.24
CA MET A 1 6.31 -42.00 9.05
C MET A 1 7.72 -41.58 8.69
N GLY A 2 7.97 -41.15 7.44
CA GLY A 2 9.29 -40.62 7.04
C GLY A 2 9.64 -39.43 7.89
N ASP A 3 10.92 -39.29 8.18
CA ASP A 3 11.46 -38.14 8.89
C ASP A 3 11.15 -36.88 8.04
N ARG A 4 10.23 -36.06 8.50
CA ARG A 4 9.85 -34.82 7.79
C ARG A 4 10.92 -33.76 8.05
N GLY A 5 11.45 -33.18 6.99
CA GLY A 5 12.44 -32.13 7.07
C GLY A 5 11.83 -30.82 7.57
N MET A 6 12.65 -29.91 8.09
CA MET A 6 12.23 -28.57 8.48
C MET A 6 12.04 -27.70 7.24
N THR A 7 10.83 -27.20 7.01
CA THR A 7 10.54 -26.22 5.95
C THR A 7 10.78 -24.79 6.44
N LYS A 8 11.57 -24.02 5.70
CA LYS A 8 11.82 -22.59 5.96
C LYS A 8 10.92 -21.72 5.09
N ILE A 9 10.20 -20.79 5.70
CA ILE A 9 9.24 -19.92 5.01
C ILE A 9 9.60 -18.45 5.26
N TYR A 10 10.06 -17.77 4.22
CA TYR A 10 10.23 -16.32 4.23
C TYR A 10 8.89 -15.66 3.91
N LEU A 11 8.29 -15.02 4.91
CA LEU A 11 7.08 -14.21 4.75
C LEU A 11 7.48 -12.77 4.44
N ILE A 12 7.00 -12.24 3.33
CA ILE A 12 7.44 -10.96 2.77
C ILE A 12 6.23 -10.08 2.50
N ARG A 13 6.24 -8.85 3.02
CA ARG A 13 5.22 -7.86 2.67
C ARG A 13 5.50 -7.29 1.28
N HIS A 14 4.46 -6.99 0.51
CA HIS A 14 4.58 -6.31 -0.79
C HIS A 14 5.32 -4.96 -0.70
N ALA A 15 5.95 -4.53 -1.80
CA ALA A 15 6.59 -3.23 -1.95
C ALA A 15 5.59 -2.07 -1.88
N GLU A 16 6.08 -0.83 -1.73
CA GLU A 16 5.22 0.35 -1.70
C GLU A 16 4.29 0.39 -2.92
N ALA A 17 2.99 0.49 -2.65
CA ALA A 17 1.95 0.57 -3.65
C ALA A 17 1.10 1.85 -3.48
N GLU A 18 0.22 2.11 -4.43
CA GLU A 18 -0.60 3.32 -4.46
C GLU A 18 -1.40 3.58 -3.18
N GLY A 19 -1.91 2.53 -2.53
CA GLY A 19 -2.59 2.67 -1.24
C GLY A 19 -1.69 3.27 -0.15
N ASN A 20 -0.40 2.89 -0.13
CA ASN A 20 0.58 3.49 0.78
C ASN A 20 0.88 4.94 0.41
N LEU A 21 1.07 5.22 -0.89
CA LEU A 21 1.44 6.54 -1.41
C LEU A 21 0.31 7.56 -1.25
N TYR A 22 -0.91 7.18 -1.65
CA TYR A 22 -2.09 8.03 -1.65
C TYR A 22 -2.90 7.95 -0.36
N ARG A 23 -2.47 7.13 0.61
CA ARG A 23 -3.10 6.94 1.91
C ARG A 23 -4.54 6.43 1.81
N LEU A 24 -4.71 5.37 1.02
CA LEU A 24 -5.98 4.69 0.81
C LEU A 24 -6.04 3.37 1.59
N ALA A 25 -7.23 2.98 2.03
CA ALA A 25 -7.48 1.64 2.55
C ALA A 25 -7.27 0.63 1.41
N GLN A 26 -6.36 -0.31 1.62
CA GLN A 26 -5.89 -1.22 0.60
C GLN A 26 -5.93 -2.64 1.13
N GLY A 27 -7.11 -3.24 1.11
CA GLY A 27 -7.31 -4.67 1.35
C GLY A 27 -7.23 -5.44 0.03
N HIS A 28 -8.37 -5.72 -0.58
CA HIS A 28 -8.44 -6.35 -1.90
C HIS A 28 -8.39 -5.35 -3.06
N PHE A 29 -8.51 -4.06 -2.80
CA PHE A 29 -8.22 -3.02 -3.81
C PHE A 29 -6.81 -3.22 -4.38
N ASP A 30 -6.71 -3.38 -5.71
CA ASP A 30 -5.46 -3.77 -6.37
C ASP A 30 -4.70 -2.56 -6.93
N GLY A 31 -4.02 -1.83 -6.06
CA GLY A 31 -3.19 -0.67 -6.41
C GLY A 31 -1.84 -1.07 -7.01
N LEU A 32 -1.33 -0.23 -7.91
CA LEU A 32 -0.07 -0.44 -8.60
C LEU A 32 1.13 -0.16 -7.69
N ILE A 33 2.29 -0.74 -8.04
CA ILE A 33 3.58 -0.46 -7.39
C ILE A 33 4.03 0.96 -7.74
N THR A 34 4.56 1.69 -6.76
CA THR A 34 5.12 3.04 -6.95
C THR A 34 6.55 3.00 -7.47
N GLU A 35 7.08 4.16 -7.92
CA GLU A 35 8.49 4.28 -8.32
C GLU A 35 9.44 3.83 -7.19
N ARG A 36 9.16 4.24 -5.96
CA ARG A 36 9.92 3.77 -4.79
C ARG A 36 9.73 2.27 -4.55
N GLY A 37 8.53 1.75 -4.78
CA GLY A 37 8.25 0.32 -4.66
C GLY A 37 9.10 -0.53 -5.60
N TYR A 38 9.33 -0.08 -6.83
CA TYR A 38 10.24 -0.77 -7.75
C TYR A 38 11.70 -0.77 -7.25
N LEU A 39 12.17 0.32 -6.65
CA LEU A 39 13.49 0.36 -6.00
C LEU A 39 13.58 -0.61 -4.79
N GLN A 40 12.49 -0.70 -4.00
CA GLN A 40 12.42 -1.66 -2.90
C GLN A 40 12.45 -3.11 -3.40
N ILE A 41 11.80 -3.41 -4.54
CA ILE A 41 11.85 -4.73 -5.18
C ILE A 41 13.29 -5.05 -5.62
N GLY A 42 14.02 -4.07 -6.17
CA GLY A 42 15.44 -4.22 -6.52
C GLY A 42 16.31 -4.53 -5.28
N ALA A 43 16.09 -3.82 -4.16
CA ALA A 43 16.78 -4.11 -2.91
C ALA A 43 16.45 -5.52 -2.37
N LEU A 44 15.18 -5.93 -2.45
CA LEU A 44 14.75 -7.28 -2.10
C LEU A 44 15.42 -8.35 -2.99
N ARG A 45 15.55 -8.09 -4.30
CA ARG A 45 16.26 -8.97 -5.24
C ARG A 45 17.71 -9.19 -4.81
N ARG A 46 18.43 -8.12 -4.45
CA ARG A 46 19.80 -8.20 -3.94
C ARG A 46 19.89 -8.99 -2.62
N ARG A 47 18.96 -8.78 -1.71
CA ARG A 47 18.87 -9.54 -0.45
C ARG A 47 18.74 -11.05 -0.69
N PHE A 48 17.95 -11.45 -1.66
CA PHE A 48 17.67 -12.87 -1.94
C PHE A 48 18.64 -13.51 -2.94
N ALA A 49 19.66 -12.78 -3.43
CA ALA A 49 20.60 -13.31 -4.42
C ALA A 49 21.24 -14.62 -3.94
N ASP A 50 21.80 -14.64 -2.74
CA ASP A 50 22.52 -15.79 -2.17
C ASP A 50 21.66 -16.66 -1.24
N ILE A 51 20.39 -16.30 -1.00
CA ILE A 51 19.49 -17.13 -0.20
C ILE A 51 18.86 -18.19 -1.13
N PRO A 52 19.08 -19.49 -0.85
CA PRO A 52 18.44 -20.54 -1.62
C PRO A 52 16.93 -20.48 -1.39
N VAL A 53 16.15 -20.51 -2.48
CA VAL A 53 14.70 -20.57 -2.48
C VAL A 53 14.29 -21.61 -3.51
N ASP A 54 13.46 -22.57 -3.11
CA ASP A 54 13.03 -23.69 -3.94
C ASP A 54 11.66 -23.46 -4.58
N ALA A 55 10.80 -22.62 -3.98
CA ALA A 55 9.50 -22.28 -4.50
C ALA A 55 9.06 -20.86 -4.06
N VAL A 56 8.24 -20.20 -4.87
CA VAL A 56 7.73 -18.84 -4.59
C VAL A 56 6.22 -18.83 -4.70
N TYR A 57 5.59 -18.37 -3.64
CA TYR A 57 4.15 -18.18 -3.52
C TYR A 57 3.81 -16.70 -3.33
N SER A 58 2.62 -16.31 -3.72
CA SER A 58 2.16 -14.93 -3.54
C SER A 58 0.63 -14.89 -3.45
N SER A 59 0.10 -13.88 -2.77
CA SER A 59 -1.26 -13.45 -3.05
C SER A 59 -1.39 -13.13 -4.54
N ASP A 60 -2.59 -13.28 -5.08
CA ASP A 60 -2.89 -13.06 -6.51
C ASP A 60 -3.03 -11.58 -6.88
N LEU A 61 -2.93 -10.65 -5.91
CA LEU A 61 -2.99 -9.21 -6.18
C LEU A 61 -1.72 -8.71 -6.89
N PHE A 62 -1.89 -7.73 -7.78
CA PHE A 62 -0.80 -7.20 -8.62
C PHE A 62 0.44 -6.81 -7.81
N ARG A 63 0.25 -6.08 -6.69
CA ARG A 63 1.36 -5.59 -5.87
C ARG A 63 2.22 -6.71 -5.25
N THR A 64 1.62 -7.84 -4.88
CA THR A 64 2.36 -9.00 -4.33
C THR A 64 3.03 -9.79 -5.43
N ARG A 65 2.35 -10.05 -6.55
CA ARG A 65 2.93 -10.72 -7.71
C ARG A 65 4.13 -9.97 -8.27
N THR A 66 4.00 -8.64 -8.40
CA THR A 66 5.10 -7.77 -8.85
C THR A 66 6.26 -7.79 -7.87
N THR A 67 6.00 -7.78 -6.56
CA THR A 67 7.04 -7.89 -5.54
C THR A 67 7.77 -9.24 -5.60
N ALA A 68 7.04 -10.32 -5.82
CA ALA A 68 7.60 -11.67 -5.90
C ALA A 68 8.61 -11.85 -7.06
N ARG A 69 8.54 -11.00 -8.11
CA ARG A 69 9.51 -10.96 -9.22
C ARG A 69 10.96 -10.78 -8.76
N ALA A 70 11.15 -10.14 -7.60
CA ALA A 70 12.48 -10.02 -6.98
C ALA A 70 13.16 -11.37 -6.76
N ILE A 71 12.38 -12.43 -6.57
CA ILE A 71 12.88 -13.74 -6.16
C ILE A 71 12.74 -14.77 -7.28
N TYR A 72 11.54 -14.90 -7.84
CA TYR A 72 11.29 -15.99 -8.80
C TYR A 72 11.97 -15.77 -10.17
N GLU A 73 12.05 -14.52 -10.68
CA GLU A 73 12.68 -14.26 -11.97
C GLU A 73 14.18 -14.60 -11.99
N PRO A 74 15.03 -14.06 -11.06
CA PRO A 74 16.45 -14.36 -11.08
C PRO A 74 16.77 -15.83 -10.84
N LYS A 75 15.88 -16.57 -10.18
CA LYS A 75 16.05 -17.99 -9.84
C LYS A 75 15.41 -18.93 -10.85
N GLY A 76 14.71 -18.40 -11.87
CA GLY A 76 14.02 -19.20 -12.88
C GLY A 76 12.90 -20.08 -12.31
N LEU A 77 12.27 -19.66 -11.22
CA LEU A 77 11.22 -20.43 -10.55
C LEU A 77 9.82 -20.01 -11.05
N PRO A 78 8.83 -20.91 -11.04
CA PRO A 78 7.44 -20.54 -11.26
C PRO A 78 6.90 -19.74 -10.07
N LEU A 79 5.94 -18.84 -10.33
CA LEU A 79 5.16 -18.16 -9.30
C LEU A 79 3.84 -18.92 -9.08
N HIS A 80 3.58 -19.32 -7.84
CA HIS A 80 2.31 -19.90 -7.41
C HIS A 80 1.47 -18.81 -6.72
N THR A 81 0.25 -18.57 -7.20
CA THR A 81 -0.65 -17.57 -6.61
C THR A 81 -1.79 -18.24 -5.85
N ASP A 82 -2.14 -17.69 -4.68
CA ASP A 82 -3.25 -18.17 -3.86
C ASP A 82 -4.04 -16.98 -3.26
N PRO A 83 -5.35 -16.85 -3.58
CA PRO A 83 -6.21 -15.82 -2.96
C PRO A 83 -6.29 -15.90 -1.43
N ALA A 84 -6.04 -17.07 -0.83
CA ALA A 84 -5.99 -17.23 0.62
C ALA A 84 -4.86 -16.40 1.28
N LEU A 85 -3.87 -15.95 0.49
CA LEU A 85 -2.76 -15.10 0.95
C LEU A 85 -3.05 -13.60 0.81
N ARG A 86 -4.25 -13.17 0.41
CA ARG A 86 -4.66 -11.77 0.29
C ARG A 86 -4.61 -11.04 1.62
N GLU A 87 -4.58 -9.70 1.53
CA GLU A 87 -4.75 -8.79 2.67
C GLU A 87 -6.12 -8.99 3.32
N VAL A 88 -6.31 -8.44 4.50
CA VAL A 88 -7.62 -8.32 5.14
C VAL A 88 -8.57 -7.60 4.19
N GLY A 89 -9.71 -8.20 3.88
CA GLY A 89 -10.75 -7.56 3.07
C GLY A 89 -11.33 -6.38 3.83
N MET A 90 -11.29 -5.19 3.22
CA MET A 90 -11.71 -3.93 3.85
C MET A 90 -13.18 -3.56 3.54
N GLY A 91 -13.90 -4.39 2.79
CA GLY A 91 -15.32 -4.17 2.48
C GLY A 91 -15.58 -2.78 1.91
N VAL A 92 -16.56 -2.06 2.47
CA VAL A 92 -16.93 -0.70 2.03
C VAL A 92 -15.83 0.35 2.21
N TRP A 93 -14.75 0.01 2.88
CA TRP A 93 -13.58 0.89 3.04
C TRP A 93 -12.59 0.80 1.86
N GLU A 94 -12.71 -0.20 0.98
CA GLU A 94 -11.76 -0.44 -0.11
C GLU A 94 -11.53 0.80 -0.99
N GLY A 95 -10.25 1.16 -1.17
CA GLY A 95 -9.81 2.26 -2.02
C GLY A 95 -10.19 3.66 -1.53
N ARG A 96 -10.72 3.79 -0.31
CA ARG A 96 -11.09 5.08 0.28
C ARG A 96 -9.93 5.69 1.08
N PRO A 97 -9.83 7.03 1.12
CA PRO A 97 -8.83 7.71 1.94
C PRO A 97 -9.04 7.43 3.44
N TRP A 98 -7.97 7.06 4.14
CA TRP A 98 -8.02 6.78 5.59
C TRP A 98 -8.61 7.94 6.40
N GLN A 99 -8.33 9.19 5.99
CA GLN A 99 -8.85 10.36 6.68
C GLN A 99 -10.37 10.50 6.55
N GLU A 100 -10.93 10.18 5.38
CA GLU A 100 -12.39 10.17 5.19
C GLU A 100 -13.04 9.13 6.08
N LEU A 101 -12.48 7.91 6.10
CA LEU A 101 -12.96 6.82 6.93
C LEU A 101 -12.93 7.18 8.43
N GLY A 102 -11.82 7.80 8.88
CA GLY A 102 -11.72 8.24 10.28
C GLY A 102 -12.68 9.36 10.66
N MET A 103 -13.15 10.16 9.70
CA MET A 103 -14.16 11.20 9.94
C MET A 103 -15.59 10.66 9.89
N GLU A 104 -15.86 9.72 8.99
CA GLU A 104 -17.20 9.17 8.76
C GLU A 104 -17.54 8.06 9.77
N ASP A 105 -16.54 7.26 10.14
CA ASP A 105 -16.68 6.15 11.08
C ASP A 105 -15.52 6.11 12.08
N PRO A 106 -15.46 7.08 13.01
CA PRO A 106 -14.37 7.18 13.96
C PRO A 106 -14.31 6.00 14.94
N GLU A 107 -15.45 5.35 15.23
CA GLU A 107 -15.51 4.18 16.09
C GLU A 107 -14.82 2.98 15.45
N GLN A 108 -15.19 2.63 14.21
CA GLN A 108 -14.55 1.54 13.50
C GLN A 108 -13.08 1.84 13.16
N MET A 109 -12.75 3.11 12.92
CA MET A 109 -11.35 3.52 12.75
C MET A 109 -10.55 3.33 14.05
N TYR A 110 -11.12 3.61 15.20
CA TYR A 110 -10.50 3.32 16.49
C TYR A 110 -10.33 1.81 16.68
N CYS A 111 -11.37 1.02 16.39
CA CYS A 111 -11.30 -0.45 16.45
C CYS A 111 -10.19 -0.98 15.53
N PHE A 112 -10.14 -0.57 14.27
CA PHE A 112 -9.12 -0.99 13.33
C PHE A 112 -7.68 -0.72 13.83
N ASN A 113 -7.47 0.38 14.52
CA ASN A 113 -6.14 0.79 14.98
C ASN A 113 -5.75 0.24 16.35
N ARG A 114 -6.72 -0.04 17.24
CA ARG A 114 -6.47 -0.29 18.66
C ARG A 114 -7.16 -1.52 19.25
N LYS A 115 -8.20 -2.02 18.56
CA LYS A 115 -9.02 -3.17 19.01
C LYS A 115 -9.50 -3.96 17.80
N MET A 116 -8.54 -4.56 17.07
CA MET A 116 -8.86 -5.24 15.81
C MET A 116 -9.92 -6.34 15.93
N GLU A 117 -10.07 -6.92 17.10
CA GLU A 117 -11.09 -7.92 17.41
C GLU A 117 -12.52 -7.37 17.33
N ASP A 118 -12.68 -6.07 17.57
CA ASP A 118 -13.97 -5.37 17.55
C ASP A 118 -14.22 -4.68 16.17
N TRP A 119 -13.21 -4.66 15.30
CA TRP A 119 -13.36 -4.05 13.99
C TRP A 119 -14.25 -4.89 13.07
N HIS A 120 -15.29 -4.25 12.54
CA HIS A 120 -16.21 -4.84 11.57
C HIS A 120 -16.82 -3.75 10.71
N VAL A 121 -16.72 -3.90 9.40
CA VAL A 121 -17.39 -3.05 8.43
C VAL A 121 -18.08 -3.92 7.40
N GLU A 122 -19.10 -3.39 6.74
CA GLU A 122 -19.86 -4.13 5.73
C GLU A 122 -18.91 -4.69 4.65
N GLY A 123 -18.98 -6.01 4.43
CA GLY A 123 -18.11 -6.72 3.48
C GLY A 123 -16.65 -6.85 3.91
N GLY A 124 -16.27 -6.40 5.11
CA GLY A 124 -14.92 -6.57 5.66
C GLY A 124 -14.73 -7.95 6.30
N GLU A 125 -13.49 -8.39 6.39
CA GLU A 125 -13.11 -9.66 7.05
C GLU A 125 -12.72 -9.45 8.50
N THR A 126 -13.24 -10.28 9.38
CA THR A 126 -12.78 -10.37 10.77
C THR A 126 -11.42 -11.07 10.86
N ILE A 127 -10.68 -10.87 11.97
CA ILE A 127 -9.43 -11.60 12.25
C ILE A 127 -9.63 -13.11 12.11
N ARG A 128 -10.76 -13.63 12.59
CA ARG A 128 -11.06 -15.07 12.54
C ARG A 128 -11.15 -15.56 11.09
N GLN A 129 -11.88 -14.85 10.23
CA GLN A 129 -11.99 -15.20 8.81
C GLN A 129 -10.63 -15.17 8.11
N VAL A 130 -9.80 -14.16 8.41
CA VAL A 130 -8.43 -14.07 7.89
C VAL A 130 -7.59 -15.28 8.31
N LEU A 131 -7.61 -15.66 9.58
CA LEU A 131 -6.85 -16.81 10.09
C LEU A 131 -7.38 -18.14 9.52
N ASP A 132 -8.70 -18.28 9.37
CA ASP A 132 -9.35 -19.49 8.86
C ASP A 132 -9.00 -19.75 7.37
N ARG A 133 -8.63 -18.73 6.59
CA ARG A 133 -8.13 -18.91 5.21
C ARG A 133 -6.60 -18.98 5.11
N PHE A 134 -5.89 -18.15 5.85
CA PHE A 134 -4.44 -18.01 5.69
C PHE A 134 -3.64 -19.15 6.33
N LEU A 135 -3.97 -19.56 7.57
CA LEU A 135 -3.21 -20.59 8.27
C LEU A 135 -3.28 -21.97 7.58
N PRO A 136 -4.45 -22.44 7.10
CA PRO A 136 -4.50 -23.66 6.30
C PRO A 136 -3.67 -23.58 5.00
N ALA A 137 -3.73 -22.44 4.29
CA ALA A 137 -2.92 -22.23 3.08
C ALA A 137 -1.41 -22.25 3.41
N LEU A 138 -0.98 -21.56 4.48
CA LEU A 138 0.42 -21.55 4.90
C LEU A 138 0.90 -22.96 5.31
N ARG A 139 0.05 -23.73 6.02
CA ARG A 139 0.36 -25.10 6.38
C ARG A 139 0.51 -26.00 5.15
N LYS A 140 -0.41 -25.87 4.19
CA LYS A 140 -0.34 -26.61 2.93
C LYS A 140 0.95 -26.29 2.18
N ILE A 141 1.32 -25.02 2.07
CA ILE A 141 2.58 -24.58 1.46
C ILE A 141 3.78 -25.23 2.16
N ALA A 142 3.78 -25.26 3.50
CA ALA A 142 4.85 -25.88 4.29
C ALA A 142 4.97 -27.40 4.02
N GLU A 143 3.84 -28.10 4.01
CA GLU A 143 3.78 -29.54 3.81
C GLU A 143 4.12 -29.97 2.37
N ASP A 144 3.68 -29.20 1.37
CA ASP A 144 4.00 -29.43 -0.04
C ASP A 144 5.51 -29.19 -0.35
N ASN A 145 6.22 -28.50 0.55
CA ASN A 145 7.63 -28.15 0.41
C ASN A 145 8.50 -28.70 1.56
N ASP A 146 8.19 -29.88 2.02
CA ASP A 146 8.88 -30.54 3.14
C ASP A 146 10.41 -30.52 2.97
N GLY A 147 11.12 -30.00 3.98
CA GLY A 147 12.58 -29.85 3.99
C GLY A 147 13.16 -28.78 3.07
N ARG A 148 12.33 -27.95 2.41
CA ARG A 148 12.74 -26.92 1.47
C ARG A 148 12.64 -25.51 2.05
N THR A 149 13.16 -24.54 1.29
CA THR A 149 13.03 -23.12 1.58
C THR A 149 12.07 -22.46 0.60
N VAL A 150 11.05 -21.81 1.09
CA VAL A 150 10.05 -21.12 0.26
C VAL A 150 9.95 -19.63 0.61
N ALA A 151 9.58 -18.83 -0.37
CA ALA A 151 9.22 -17.43 -0.18
C ALA A 151 7.73 -17.24 -0.41
N VAL A 152 7.05 -16.52 0.50
CA VAL A 152 5.62 -16.20 0.42
C VAL A 152 5.44 -14.69 0.49
N VAL A 153 4.97 -14.07 -0.59
CA VAL A 153 4.73 -12.65 -0.66
C VAL A 153 3.26 -12.34 -0.37
N SER A 154 3.02 -11.54 0.64
CA SER A 154 1.68 -11.22 1.13
C SER A 154 1.61 -9.74 1.57
N HIS A 155 0.82 -9.41 2.59
CA HIS A 155 0.44 -8.04 2.92
C HIS A 155 0.68 -7.68 4.38
N GLY A 156 0.53 -6.40 4.70
CA GLY A 156 0.97 -5.87 5.98
C GLY A 156 0.12 -6.31 7.17
N MET A 157 -1.19 -6.16 7.07
CA MET A 157 -2.09 -6.45 8.19
C MET A 157 -2.25 -7.96 8.39
N VAL A 158 -2.43 -8.72 7.30
CA VAL A 158 -2.54 -10.17 7.40
C VAL A 158 -1.27 -10.80 7.99
N LEU A 159 -0.08 -10.38 7.57
CA LEU A 159 1.18 -10.90 8.14
C LEU A 159 1.34 -10.52 9.62
N ARG A 160 0.92 -9.31 10.02
CA ARG A 160 0.89 -8.91 11.43
C ARG A 160 0.02 -9.85 12.27
N ILE A 161 -1.21 -10.13 11.79
CA ILE A 161 -2.16 -11.03 12.47
C ILE A 161 -1.59 -12.45 12.56
N VAL A 162 -1.11 -13.00 11.44
CA VAL A 162 -0.58 -14.36 11.36
C VAL A 162 0.65 -14.53 12.25
N LEU A 163 1.64 -13.65 12.13
CA LEU A 163 2.86 -13.73 12.93
C LEU A 163 2.59 -13.58 14.42
N GLY A 164 1.69 -12.67 14.82
CA GLY A 164 1.27 -12.53 16.21
C GLY A 164 0.58 -13.78 16.74
N THR A 165 -0.30 -14.41 15.94
CA THR A 165 -0.96 -15.66 16.28
C THR A 165 0.03 -16.81 16.44
N LEU A 166 0.99 -16.96 15.49
CA LEU A 166 2.02 -18.00 15.57
C LEU A 166 2.97 -17.81 16.77
N GLN A 167 3.12 -16.59 17.28
CA GLN A 167 3.88 -16.29 18.49
C GLN A 167 3.06 -16.43 19.78
N GLY A 168 1.78 -16.77 19.68
CA GLY A 168 0.88 -16.90 20.84
C GLY A 168 0.55 -15.58 21.53
N MET A 169 0.58 -14.46 20.81
CA MET A 169 0.25 -13.14 21.37
C MET A 169 -1.22 -13.07 21.76
N THR A 170 -1.48 -12.41 22.87
CA THR A 170 -2.84 -11.98 23.24
C THR A 170 -3.31 -10.88 22.28
N MET A 171 -4.62 -10.61 22.22
CA MET A 171 -5.15 -9.51 21.39
C MET A 171 -4.58 -8.15 21.81
N GLU A 172 -4.39 -7.91 23.11
CA GLU A 172 -3.75 -6.70 23.60
C GLU A 172 -2.31 -6.54 23.07
N GLN A 173 -1.52 -7.62 23.12
CA GLN A 173 -0.17 -7.62 22.57
C GLN A 173 -0.18 -7.42 21.06
N LEU A 174 -1.08 -8.10 20.32
CA LEU A 174 -1.22 -7.95 18.88
C LEU A 174 -1.60 -6.49 18.53
N ASN A 175 -2.55 -5.88 19.25
CA ASN A 175 -2.96 -4.49 19.04
C ASN A 175 -1.83 -3.48 19.30
N ALA A 176 -0.89 -3.80 20.17
CA ALA A 176 0.30 -2.98 20.43
C ALA A 176 1.38 -3.10 19.34
N THR A 177 1.33 -4.12 18.46
CA THR A 177 2.31 -4.30 17.39
C THR A 177 2.02 -3.38 16.19
N HIS A 178 2.88 -3.45 15.18
CA HIS A 178 2.73 -2.77 13.88
C HIS A 178 2.91 -3.76 12.75
N HIS A 179 2.28 -3.47 11.60
CA HIS A 179 2.75 -4.08 10.36
C HIS A 179 4.19 -3.63 10.11
N GLY A 180 5.03 -4.50 9.56
CA GLY A 180 6.39 -4.14 9.18
C GLY A 180 6.46 -3.19 7.98
N ASP A 181 7.67 -2.78 7.61
CA ASP A 181 7.93 -1.95 6.43
C ASP A 181 7.52 -2.66 5.12
N ASN A 182 7.39 -1.93 4.03
CA ASN A 182 7.26 -2.55 2.70
C ASN A 182 8.49 -3.42 2.41
N THR A 183 8.31 -4.54 1.76
CA THR A 183 9.31 -5.59 1.50
C THR A 183 10.05 -6.14 2.74
N ASN A 184 9.60 -5.82 3.96
CA ASN A 184 10.16 -6.46 5.14
C ASN A 184 10.03 -7.98 5.06
N VAL A 185 10.95 -8.67 5.70
CA VAL A 185 11.06 -10.12 5.69
C VAL A 185 10.93 -10.67 7.10
N SER A 186 10.13 -11.70 7.25
CA SER A 186 10.05 -12.53 8.46
C SER A 186 10.39 -13.96 8.10
N LEU A 187 10.98 -14.72 9.02
CA LEU A 187 11.29 -16.13 8.82
C LEU A 187 10.49 -16.98 9.82
N VAL A 188 9.81 -17.97 9.26
CA VAL A 188 9.07 -18.98 10.01
C VAL A 188 9.59 -20.36 9.59
N GLU A 189 9.75 -21.24 10.54
CA GLU A 189 10.07 -22.64 10.31
C GLU A 189 8.86 -23.52 10.63
N TYR A 190 8.68 -24.57 9.85
CA TYR A 190 7.62 -25.56 10.04
C TYR A 190 8.23 -26.95 10.13
N GLU A 191 7.98 -27.61 11.25
CA GLU A 191 8.45 -28.96 11.52
C GLU A 191 7.44 -29.70 12.41
N ASN A 192 7.18 -30.97 12.14
CA ASN A 192 6.32 -31.82 12.95
C ASN A 192 4.90 -31.23 13.20
N GLY A 193 4.34 -30.51 12.23
CA GLY A 193 3.00 -29.92 12.32
C GLY A 193 2.94 -28.56 13.06
N GLN A 194 4.08 -28.03 13.48
CA GLN A 194 4.18 -26.78 14.27
C GLN A 194 4.98 -25.71 13.55
N PHE A 195 4.51 -24.48 13.67
CA PHE A 195 5.24 -23.29 13.20
C PHE A 195 6.09 -22.70 14.34
N ARG A 196 7.29 -22.26 14.02
CA ARG A 196 8.17 -21.49 14.90
C ARG A 196 8.60 -20.20 14.20
N VAL A 197 8.31 -19.05 14.78
CA VAL A 197 8.76 -17.76 14.27
C VAL A 197 10.22 -17.55 14.70
N VAL A 198 11.12 -17.35 13.73
CA VAL A 198 12.57 -17.17 13.98
C VAL A 198 12.89 -15.69 14.15
N PHE A 199 12.43 -14.85 13.22
CA PHE A 199 12.51 -13.39 13.33
C PHE A 199 11.34 -12.74 12.56
N THR A 200 11.06 -11.48 12.87
CA THR A 200 9.98 -10.71 12.23
C THR A 200 10.47 -9.36 11.75
N ASN A 201 9.86 -8.88 10.67
CA ASN A 201 9.93 -7.49 10.21
C ASN A 201 11.35 -6.95 9.93
N ASP A 202 12.27 -7.79 9.50
CA ASP A 202 13.61 -7.34 9.11
C ASP A 202 13.54 -6.55 7.78
N ASN A 203 13.92 -5.28 7.84
CA ASN A 203 13.98 -4.34 6.72
C ASN A 203 15.41 -3.82 6.46
N SER A 204 16.44 -4.55 6.90
CA SER A 204 17.85 -4.13 6.81
C SER A 204 18.28 -3.76 5.39
N HIS A 205 17.78 -4.46 4.36
CA HIS A 205 18.04 -4.17 2.95
C HIS A 205 17.48 -2.81 2.49
N LEU A 206 16.45 -2.29 3.15
CA LEU A 206 15.87 -0.97 2.84
C LEU A 206 16.61 0.15 3.55
N THR A 207 17.01 -0.08 4.81
CA THR A 207 17.69 0.95 5.62
C THR A 207 19.04 1.29 5.06
N ALA A 208 19.79 0.31 4.57
CA ALA A 208 21.08 0.49 3.93
C ALA A 208 21.02 1.41 2.68
N GLU A 209 19.89 1.41 1.96
CA GLU A 209 19.70 2.18 0.73
C GLU A 209 18.78 3.42 0.92
N GLY A 210 18.34 3.71 2.14
CA GLY A 210 17.42 4.83 2.41
C GLY A 210 16.03 4.65 1.78
N LEU A 211 15.61 3.41 1.53
CA LEU A 211 14.35 3.06 0.85
C LEU A 211 13.20 2.78 1.81
N SER A 212 13.43 2.75 3.11
CA SER A 212 12.39 2.53 4.11
C SER A 212 11.25 3.55 3.98
N THR A 213 10.03 3.06 4.10
CA THR A 213 8.80 3.86 4.13
C THR A 213 8.11 3.84 5.50
N PHE A 214 8.70 3.12 6.46
CA PHE A 214 8.08 2.87 7.76
C PHE A 214 7.68 4.15 8.50
N ALA A 215 8.55 5.13 8.60
CA ALA A 215 8.26 6.41 9.22
C ALA A 215 7.12 7.20 8.53
N ARG A 216 6.86 6.96 7.23
CA ARG A 216 5.75 7.56 6.50
C ARG A 216 4.43 6.86 6.78
N GLN A 217 4.47 5.58 7.12
CA GLN A 217 3.31 4.73 7.36
C GLN A 217 2.87 4.77 8.83
N THR A 218 3.74 5.18 9.75
CA THR A 218 3.49 5.17 11.19
C THR A 218 3.42 6.56 11.82
N TRP A 219 3.62 7.64 11.07
CA TRP A 219 3.69 9.02 11.57
C TRP A 219 2.42 9.53 12.27
N TRP A 220 1.27 8.90 12.01
CA TRP A 220 -0.03 9.27 12.55
C TRP A 220 -0.36 8.60 13.89
N LYS A 221 0.44 7.65 14.34
CA LYS A 221 0.08 6.75 15.45
C LYS A 221 -0.27 7.44 16.77
N ASP A 222 0.39 8.55 17.04
CA ASP A 222 0.21 9.30 18.29
C ASP A 222 -0.60 10.58 18.09
N LYS A 223 -1.29 10.71 16.95
CA LYS A 223 -2.06 11.88 16.56
C LYS A 223 -3.54 11.54 16.42
N HIS A 224 -4.40 12.50 16.69
CA HIS A 224 -5.81 12.39 16.32
C HIS A 224 -5.97 12.29 14.80
N MET A 225 -6.93 11.50 14.34
CA MET A 225 -7.16 11.32 12.90
C MET A 225 -7.45 12.64 12.16
N ALA A 226 -8.15 13.58 12.82
CA ALA A 226 -8.40 14.91 12.27
C ALA A 226 -7.12 15.71 11.99
N GLU A 227 -6.04 15.44 12.72
CA GLU A 227 -4.74 16.11 12.60
C GLU A 227 -3.79 15.42 11.61
N THR A 228 -4.19 14.29 11.03
CA THR A 228 -3.26 13.39 10.36
C THR A 228 -3.30 13.43 8.84
N GLY A 229 -4.24 14.10 8.22
CA GLY A 229 -4.28 14.10 6.77
C GLY A 229 -5.34 14.97 6.15
N VAL A 230 -5.32 14.97 4.84
CA VAL A 230 -6.29 15.65 4.02
C VAL A 230 -7.45 14.72 3.68
N TYR A 231 -8.61 15.30 3.52
CA TYR A 231 -9.79 14.64 2.98
C TYR A 231 -10.37 15.42 1.81
N TYR A 232 -11.33 14.86 1.12
CA TYR A 232 -11.75 15.33 -0.18
C TYR A 232 -13.26 15.49 -0.25
N ARG A 233 -13.70 16.55 -0.90
CA ARG A 233 -15.10 16.81 -1.26
C ARG A 233 -15.17 17.36 -2.68
N PRO A 234 -16.29 17.22 -3.38
CA PRO A 234 -16.53 18.04 -4.56
C PRO A 234 -16.30 19.52 -4.22
N MET A 235 -15.72 20.28 -5.14
CA MET A 235 -15.49 21.71 -4.96
C MET A 235 -16.84 22.41 -4.87
N ASP A 236 -17.20 22.90 -3.69
CA ASP A 236 -18.38 23.70 -3.45
C ASP A 236 -18.04 25.20 -3.40
N ASP A 237 -19.07 26.06 -3.36
CA ASP A 237 -18.91 27.52 -3.32
C ASP A 237 -18.13 27.98 -2.08
N LYS A 238 -18.27 27.29 -0.95
CA LYS A 238 -17.57 27.63 0.29
C LYS A 238 -16.06 27.35 0.14
N ALA A 239 -15.68 26.17 -0.34
CA ALA A 239 -14.29 25.82 -0.58
C ALA A 239 -13.65 26.72 -1.64
N ARG A 240 -14.40 27.03 -2.71
CA ARG A 240 -13.98 27.97 -3.75
C ARG A 240 -13.72 29.37 -3.20
N ALA A 241 -14.66 29.91 -2.42
CA ALA A 241 -14.53 31.22 -1.81
C ALA A 241 -13.32 31.30 -0.85
N GLN A 242 -13.11 30.26 -0.02
CA GLN A 242 -11.96 30.18 0.87
C GLN A 242 -10.63 30.22 0.09
N LEU A 243 -10.49 29.37 -0.93
CA LEU A 243 -9.28 29.30 -1.74
C LEU A 243 -9.03 30.60 -2.50
N THR A 244 -10.08 31.23 -3.05
CA THR A 244 -9.98 32.51 -3.77
C THR A 244 -9.56 33.65 -2.83
N ALA A 245 -10.10 33.69 -1.61
CA ALA A 245 -9.70 34.66 -0.59
C ALA A 245 -8.21 34.59 -0.21
N GLU A 246 -7.63 33.37 -0.31
CA GLU A 246 -6.19 33.11 -0.10
C GLU A 246 -5.37 33.26 -1.40
N GLY A 247 -5.95 33.81 -2.46
CA GLY A 247 -5.25 34.15 -3.72
C GLY A 247 -5.18 32.98 -4.74
N ALA A 248 -5.89 31.88 -4.55
CA ALA A 248 -5.96 30.81 -5.53
C ALA A 248 -6.88 31.18 -6.71
N GLN A 249 -6.44 30.91 -7.93
CA GLN A 249 -7.30 30.96 -9.11
C GLN A 249 -7.96 29.59 -9.32
N VAL A 250 -9.18 29.44 -8.79
CA VAL A 250 -9.91 28.17 -8.88
C VAL A 250 -10.64 28.11 -10.23
N PRO A 251 -10.32 27.14 -11.11
CA PRO A 251 -10.90 27.05 -12.45
C PRO A 251 -12.37 26.60 -12.41
N GLU A 252 -13.05 26.77 -13.55
CA GLU A 252 -14.40 26.25 -13.79
C GLU A 252 -14.39 24.94 -14.58
N GLY A 253 -15.44 24.16 -14.46
CA GLY A 253 -15.67 22.93 -15.24
C GLY A 253 -14.81 21.73 -14.81
N GLY A 254 -14.95 20.62 -15.54
CA GLY A 254 -14.25 19.37 -15.23
C GLY A 254 -14.64 18.77 -13.86
N HIS A 255 -13.92 17.74 -13.45
CA HIS A 255 -14.08 17.16 -12.12
C HIS A 255 -13.18 17.88 -11.13
N LEU A 256 -13.77 18.75 -10.33
CA LEU A 256 -13.09 19.54 -9.32
C LEU A 256 -13.26 18.94 -7.93
N THR A 257 -12.15 18.61 -7.31
CA THR A 257 -12.10 18.09 -5.94
C THR A 257 -11.38 19.11 -5.04
N ALA A 258 -12.03 19.54 -3.96
CA ALA A 258 -11.41 20.32 -2.91
C ALA A 258 -10.58 19.41 -2.00
N VAL A 259 -9.40 19.90 -1.61
CA VAL A 259 -8.52 19.30 -0.61
C VAL A 259 -8.73 20.05 0.70
N LEU A 260 -9.20 19.36 1.72
CA LEU A 260 -9.54 19.94 3.00
C LEU A 260 -8.65 19.38 4.12
N TYR A 261 -8.35 20.23 5.09
CA TYR A 261 -7.69 19.90 6.33
C TYR A 261 -8.42 20.61 7.48
N GLU A 262 -8.85 19.88 8.48
CA GLU A 262 -9.63 20.42 9.62
C GLU A 262 -10.81 21.32 9.21
N GLY A 263 -11.56 20.91 8.17
CA GLY A 263 -12.72 21.66 7.68
C GLY A 263 -12.41 22.87 6.80
N LYS A 264 -11.14 23.20 6.58
CA LYS A 264 -10.69 24.32 5.73
C LYS A 264 -10.20 23.81 4.37
N ALA A 265 -10.58 24.49 3.30
CA ALA A 265 -10.04 24.22 1.98
C ALA A 265 -8.58 24.73 1.91
N ILE A 266 -7.65 23.82 1.65
CA ILE A 266 -6.21 24.12 1.55
C ILE A 266 -5.67 23.94 0.14
N GLY A 267 -6.49 23.49 -0.80
CA GLY A 267 -6.12 23.27 -2.20
C GLY A 267 -7.18 22.54 -2.97
N GLY A 268 -6.83 22.06 -4.15
CA GLY A 268 -7.71 21.26 -4.98
C GLY A 268 -7.02 20.66 -6.18
N VAL A 269 -7.76 19.78 -6.85
CA VAL A 269 -7.35 19.13 -8.10
C VAL A 269 -8.50 19.16 -9.09
N GLN A 270 -8.22 19.56 -10.33
CA GLN A 270 -9.14 19.46 -11.46
C GLN A 270 -8.65 18.38 -12.41
N THR A 271 -9.51 17.42 -12.69
CA THR A 271 -9.26 16.35 -13.66
C THR A 271 -10.31 16.42 -14.76
N MET A 272 -9.86 16.40 -16.00
CA MET A 272 -10.73 16.43 -17.17
C MET A 272 -11.10 15.00 -17.60
N GLU A 273 -12.09 14.88 -18.48
CA GLU A 273 -12.59 13.58 -18.95
C GLU A 273 -11.58 12.77 -19.78
N ASP A 274 -10.58 13.45 -20.36
CA ASP A 274 -9.45 12.83 -21.08
C ASP A 274 -8.26 12.46 -20.19
N GLY A 275 -8.39 12.64 -18.88
CA GLY A 275 -7.34 12.36 -17.90
C GLY A 275 -6.37 13.50 -17.65
N GLN A 276 -6.55 14.67 -18.29
CA GLN A 276 -5.75 15.85 -18.00
C GLN A 276 -5.95 16.31 -16.55
N ILE A 277 -4.87 16.44 -15.79
CA ILE A 277 -4.84 17.16 -14.52
C ILE A 277 -4.52 18.62 -14.87
N ARG A 278 -5.57 19.42 -15.09
CA ARG A 278 -5.44 20.79 -15.59
C ARG A 278 -5.07 21.77 -14.49
N TRP A 279 -5.48 21.49 -13.25
CA TRP A 279 -5.18 22.31 -12.10
C TRP A 279 -4.86 21.43 -10.91
N TYR A 280 -3.75 21.72 -10.27
CA TYR A 280 -3.26 21.02 -9.08
C TYR A 280 -2.64 22.05 -8.15
N TYR A 281 -3.31 22.36 -7.05
CA TYR A 281 -2.94 23.49 -6.24
C TYR A 281 -3.03 23.19 -4.74
N LEU A 282 -2.03 23.69 -4.01
CA LEU A 282 -2.07 23.84 -2.56
C LEU A 282 -1.69 25.28 -2.21
N LEU A 283 -2.38 25.84 -1.22
CA LEU A 283 -2.02 27.12 -0.64
C LEU A 283 -0.56 27.10 -0.18
N PRO A 284 0.20 28.20 -0.40
CA PRO A 284 1.65 28.25 -0.09
C PRO A 284 2.00 27.79 1.32
N ALA A 285 1.19 28.16 2.33
CA ALA A 285 1.37 27.76 3.73
C ALA A 285 1.33 26.24 3.97
N TRP A 286 0.78 25.47 3.02
CA TRP A 286 0.60 24.02 3.12
C TRP A 286 1.57 23.20 2.25
N ARG A 287 2.39 23.87 1.44
CA ARG A 287 3.42 23.23 0.61
C ARG A 287 4.57 22.70 1.46
N GLY A 288 5.28 21.71 0.97
CA GLY A 288 6.40 21.09 1.70
C GLY A 288 6.01 20.22 2.91
N LYS A 289 4.76 20.22 3.33
CA LYS A 289 4.23 19.48 4.50
C LYS A 289 3.66 18.11 4.18
N ARG A 290 4.01 17.54 3.03
CA ARG A 290 3.57 16.23 2.52
C ARG A 290 2.08 16.13 2.15
N PHE A 291 1.34 17.22 2.08
CA PHE A 291 -0.06 17.22 1.66
C PHE A 291 -0.26 17.22 0.14
N GLY A 292 0.81 17.41 -0.64
CA GLY A 292 0.74 17.47 -2.10
C GLY A 292 0.65 16.09 -2.80
N VAL A 293 0.94 14.98 -2.15
CA VAL A 293 0.95 13.67 -2.81
C VAL A 293 -0.44 12.99 -2.82
N PRO A 294 -1.15 12.89 -1.68
CA PRO A 294 -2.42 12.17 -1.64
C PRO A 294 -3.52 12.70 -2.57
N PRO A 295 -3.63 14.02 -2.86
CA PRO A 295 -4.64 14.53 -3.81
C PRO A 295 -4.50 13.98 -5.23
N LEU A 296 -3.28 13.60 -5.65
CA LEU A 296 -3.08 12.97 -6.95
C LEU A 296 -3.85 11.64 -7.07
N GLY A 297 -4.00 10.93 -5.95
CA GLY A 297 -4.81 9.72 -5.90
C GLY A 297 -6.28 9.94 -6.29
N GLN A 298 -6.81 11.16 -6.08
CA GLN A 298 -8.17 11.51 -6.49
C GLN A 298 -8.29 11.64 -8.01
N ALA A 299 -7.28 12.26 -8.66
CA ALA A 299 -7.23 12.32 -10.13
C ALA A 299 -7.11 10.93 -10.74
N VAL A 300 -6.23 10.08 -10.20
CA VAL A 300 -6.08 8.68 -10.65
C VAL A 300 -7.38 7.89 -10.46
N ARG A 301 -8.04 8.05 -9.31
CA ARG A 301 -9.32 7.39 -9.02
C ARG A 301 -10.42 7.82 -9.98
N TYR A 302 -10.52 9.12 -10.27
CA TYR A 302 -11.50 9.64 -11.23
C TYR A 302 -11.23 9.11 -12.64
N ALA A 303 -10.01 9.17 -13.12
CA ALA A 303 -9.63 8.66 -14.42
C ALA A 303 -9.94 7.15 -14.58
N ARG A 304 -9.65 6.35 -13.56
CA ARG A 304 -10.01 4.92 -13.55
C ARG A 304 -11.51 4.67 -13.62
N LYS A 305 -12.34 5.50 -12.96
CA LYS A 305 -13.80 5.40 -13.07
C LYS A 305 -14.31 5.67 -14.49
N LEU A 306 -13.58 6.46 -15.27
CA LEU A 306 -13.85 6.71 -16.68
C LEU A 306 -13.27 5.64 -17.61
N GLY A 307 -12.55 4.64 -17.07
CA GLY A 307 -11.90 3.60 -17.87
C GLY A 307 -10.63 4.05 -18.57
N LEU A 308 -10.02 5.15 -18.12
CA LEU A 308 -8.77 5.66 -18.72
C LEU A 308 -7.56 4.84 -18.24
N GLU A 309 -6.56 4.75 -19.09
CA GLU A 309 -5.30 4.04 -18.81
C GLU A 309 -4.17 4.97 -18.32
N SER A 310 -4.38 6.27 -18.42
CA SER A 310 -3.38 7.25 -18.00
C SER A 310 -4.01 8.55 -17.48
N VAL A 311 -3.22 9.28 -16.69
CA VAL A 311 -3.44 10.69 -16.38
C VAL A 311 -2.23 11.48 -16.86
N TRP A 312 -2.43 12.77 -17.18
CA TRP A 312 -1.36 13.59 -17.70
C TRP A 312 -1.47 15.06 -17.25
N VAL A 313 -0.35 15.74 -17.25
CA VAL A 313 -0.24 17.18 -17.03
C VAL A 313 0.48 17.81 -18.22
N GLU A 314 0.09 19.04 -18.57
CA GLU A 314 0.89 19.89 -19.46
C GLU A 314 2.29 20.08 -18.83
N ASP A 315 3.23 20.67 -19.57
CA ASP A 315 4.56 20.94 -19.01
C ASP A 315 4.43 21.73 -17.68
N PRO A 316 4.71 21.07 -16.54
CA PRO A 316 4.54 21.69 -15.23
C PRO A 316 5.65 22.71 -14.91
N GLY A 317 6.57 22.96 -15.86
CA GLY A 317 7.75 23.77 -15.67
C GLY A 317 8.85 23.07 -14.83
N GLN A 318 10.02 23.68 -14.81
CA GLN A 318 11.22 23.07 -14.17
C GLN A 318 11.04 22.85 -12.66
N GLU A 319 10.29 23.69 -11.98
CA GLU A 319 10.09 23.59 -10.52
C GLU A 319 9.26 22.35 -10.12
N LEU A 320 8.17 22.07 -10.84
CA LEU A 320 7.26 20.97 -10.51
C LEU A 320 7.57 19.66 -11.23
N ARG A 321 8.36 19.70 -12.29
CA ARG A 321 8.77 18.48 -13.03
C ARG A 321 9.35 17.38 -12.11
N PRO A 322 10.26 17.66 -11.16
CA PRO A 322 10.78 16.65 -10.24
C PRO A 322 9.71 16.03 -9.34
N PHE A 323 8.69 16.81 -8.96
CA PHE A 323 7.56 16.29 -8.18
C PHE A 323 6.77 15.23 -8.96
N PHE A 324 6.39 15.53 -10.20
CA PHE A 324 5.66 14.60 -11.04
C PHE A 324 6.50 13.38 -11.43
N THR A 325 7.77 13.57 -11.78
CA THR A 325 8.69 12.46 -12.09
C THR A 325 8.79 11.46 -10.92
N LYS A 326 8.93 11.96 -9.70
CA LYS A 326 8.98 11.13 -8.49
C LYS A 326 7.69 10.35 -8.25
N LEU A 327 6.57 10.80 -8.79
CA LEU A 327 5.26 10.15 -8.69
C LEU A 327 4.94 9.26 -9.89
N GLY A 328 5.92 9.01 -10.77
CA GLY A 328 5.81 8.09 -11.89
C GLY A 328 5.29 8.70 -13.18
N PHE A 329 5.27 10.03 -13.29
CA PHE A 329 5.02 10.70 -14.55
C PHE A 329 6.30 10.71 -15.41
N ARG A 330 6.14 10.47 -16.70
CA ARG A 330 7.21 10.45 -17.69
C ARG A 330 6.90 11.40 -18.82
N GLU A 331 7.94 12.01 -19.37
CA GLU A 331 7.80 12.93 -20.50
C GLU A 331 7.36 12.16 -21.75
N SER A 332 6.33 12.69 -22.41
CA SER A 332 5.78 12.16 -23.65
C SER A 332 5.10 13.27 -24.43
N GLY A 333 5.64 13.62 -25.61
CA GLY A 333 5.02 14.58 -26.52
C GLY A 333 4.83 15.99 -25.94
N GLY A 334 5.77 16.50 -25.13
CA GLY A 334 5.73 17.83 -24.51
C GLY A 334 4.87 17.93 -23.26
N ARG A 335 4.34 16.82 -22.77
CA ARG A 335 3.57 16.70 -21.54
C ARG A 335 4.15 15.60 -20.64
N MET A 336 3.74 15.55 -19.39
CA MET A 336 4.09 14.46 -18.50
C MET A 336 2.90 13.51 -18.32
N VAL A 337 3.09 12.22 -18.55
CA VAL A 337 2.05 11.18 -18.54
C VAL A 337 2.39 10.13 -17.47
N LYS A 338 1.38 9.70 -16.73
CA LYS A 338 1.46 8.57 -15.79
C LYS A 338 0.49 7.47 -16.23
N CYS A 339 1.01 6.27 -16.47
CA CYS A 339 0.19 5.06 -16.64
C CYS A 339 -0.50 4.70 -15.32
N ILE A 340 -1.78 4.35 -15.36
CA ILE A 340 -2.60 4.00 -14.19
C ILE A 340 -3.23 2.61 -14.30
N VAL A 341 -2.75 1.81 -15.24
CA VAL A 341 -3.10 0.39 -15.40
C VAL A 341 -1.84 -0.48 -15.20
N PRO A 342 -2.00 -1.77 -14.91
CA PRO A 342 -0.86 -2.67 -14.79
C PRO A 342 0.02 -2.66 -16.04
N GLU A 343 1.31 -2.42 -15.86
CA GLU A 343 2.32 -2.49 -16.92
C GLU A 343 3.50 -3.37 -16.47
N GLU A 344 4.10 -4.10 -17.39
CA GLU A 344 5.35 -4.78 -17.11
C GLU A 344 6.51 -3.78 -17.17
N ARG A 345 7.23 -3.70 -16.05
CA ARG A 345 8.40 -2.82 -15.91
C ARG A 345 9.61 -3.64 -15.48
N GLU A 346 10.77 -3.24 -15.92
CA GLU A 346 12.03 -3.82 -15.42
C GLU A 346 12.21 -3.52 -13.93
N ILE A 347 12.77 -4.48 -13.21
CA ILE A 347 13.15 -4.32 -11.81
C ILE A 347 14.60 -3.88 -11.75
N PRO A 348 14.90 -2.70 -11.17
CA PRO A 348 16.23 -2.15 -11.12
C PRO A 348 17.23 -2.95 -10.27
#